data_2715a235947975346675cf42fb0c1966
#
_entry.id   2715a235947975346675cf42fb0c1966
#
_cell.length_a   1.000
_cell.length_b   1.000
_cell.length_c   1.000
_cell.angle_alpha   90.00
_cell.angle_beta   90.00
_cell.angle_gamma   90.00
#
_symmetry.space_group_name_H-M   'P 1'
#
loop_
_entity.id
_entity.type
_entity.pdbx_description
1 polymer ?
#
loop_
_entity_poly.entity_id
_entity_poly.type
_entity_poly.pdbx_seq_one_letter_code
_entity_poly.pdbx_strand_id
1 'polypeptide(L)'
;MDNLIPDRSKSIRQGGIRYYKNIIGTDNIEWQTFAVLLKHYKIDLDTPIKDLTKKQLEVILYGSDTPIRYTITSSGGNSYNRNDFIEGIKNMIERRYVETTSSMSKEWYHSFMVESVCPKCHGQRLNPEALSVRVGDKNICEFTQLSVGKALDWINNLKLDVEKTKIAELVLKEIRNRLSFLKDVGLEYLSLDRLAGTLSGGEAQRIRLATQIGSRLSGV
;
A
#
# COMPACT_ATOMS: atom_id res chain seq x y z
N MET A 1 3.95 2.67 11.02
CA MET A 1 4.16 2.31 12.43
C MET A 1 3.09 2.92 13.32
N ASP A 2 2.62 4.11 13.03
CA ASP A 2 1.67 4.87 13.86
C ASP A 2 0.28 4.21 14.00
N ASN A 3 -0.17 3.46 12.99
CA ASN A 3 -1.43 2.70 13.09
C ASN A 3 -1.34 1.48 14.02
N LEU A 4 -0.15 0.94 14.25
CA LEU A 4 0.09 -0.22 15.11
C LEU A 4 0.36 0.22 16.55
N ILE A 5 1.09 1.30 16.72
CA ILE A 5 1.47 1.91 18.01
C ILE A 5 1.06 3.39 17.97
N PRO A 6 -0.25 3.70 18.15
CA PRO A 6 -0.75 5.05 18.00
C PRO A 6 -0.33 5.98 19.15
N ASP A 7 -0.06 5.43 20.31
CA ASP A 7 0.33 6.19 21.50
C ASP A 7 1.50 5.50 22.20
N ARG A 8 2.70 6.03 21.98
CA ARG A 8 3.93 5.49 22.56
C ARG A 8 4.10 5.82 24.04
N SER A 9 3.28 6.70 24.61
CA SER A 9 3.30 6.97 26.05
C SER A 9 2.69 5.85 26.88
N LYS A 10 1.90 4.98 26.24
CA LYS A 10 1.30 3.79 26.85
C LYS A 10 2.27 2.63 26.85
N SER A 11 2.14 1.80 27.90
CA SER A 11 2.81 0.50 27.96
C SER A 11 2.04 -0.55 27.14
N ILE A 12 2.65 -1.74 26.94
CA ILE A 12 1.98 -2.87 26.30
C ILE A 12 0.73 -3.25 27.09
N ARG A 13 0.82 -3.32 28.43
CA ARG A 13 -0.31 -3.64 29.32
C ARG A 13 -1.47 -2.64 29.20
N GLN A 14 -1.16 -1.37 28.94
CA GLN A 14 -2.15 -0.31 28.71
C GLN A 14 -2.72 -0.30 27.29
N GLY A 15 -2.39 -1.31 26.47
CA GLY A 15 -2.87 -1.40 25.10
C GLY A 15 -2.11 -0.52 24.12
N GLY A 16 -0.86 -0.17 24.40
CA GLY A 16 -0.01 0.63 23.52
C GLY A 16 0.24 -0.01 22.16
N ILE A 17 0.12 -1.36 22.06
CA ILE A 17 0.10 -2.09 20.80
C ILE A 17 -1.36 -2.41 20.45
N ARG A 18 -1.91 -1.72 19.46
CA ARG A 18 -3.33 -1.80 19.09
C ARG A 18 -3.80 -3.23 18.79
N TYR A 19 -2.97 -4.05 18.14
CA TYR A 19 -3.31 -5.43 17.77
C TYR A 19 -3.63 -6.30 18.99
N TYR A 20 -2.82 -6.22 20.04
CA TYR A 20 -2.99 -7.06 21.22
C TYR A 20 -3.94 -6.50 22.28
N LYS A 21 -4.40 -5.24 22.13
CA LYS A 21 -5.15 -4.51 23.16
C LYS A 21 -6.26 -5.32 23.85
N ASN A 22 -6.99 -6.13 23.09
CA ASN A 22 -8.16 -6.87 23.58
C ASN A 22 -7.85 -8.30 24.06
N ILE A 23 -6.61 -8.77 23.88
CA ILE A 23 -6.22 -10.16 24.23
C ILE A 23 -5.08 -10.23 25.24
N ILE A 24 -4.65 -9.08 25.76
CA ILE A 24 -3.61 -9.00 26.80
C ILE A 24 -4.04 -9.79 28.04
N GLY A 25 -3.19 -10.72 28.47
CA GLY A 25 -3.42 -11.53 29.69
C GLY A 25 -4.47 -12.62 29.54
N THR A 26 -4.98 -12.88 28.34
CA THR A 26 -5.92 -13.97 28.07
C THR A 26 -5.20 -15.26 27.66
N ASP A 27 -5.95 -16.38 27.58
CA ASP A 27 -5.45 -17.68 27.10
C ASP A 27 -5.33 -17.75 25.57
N ASN A 28 -5.42 -16.61 24.87
CA ASN A 28 -5.24 -16.54 23.43
C ASN A 28 -3.82 -16.98 23.05
N ILE A 29 -3.70 -17.92 22.13
CA ILE A 29 -2.42 -18.52 21.71
C ILE A 29 -1.44 -17.45 21.14
N GLU A 30 -1.95 -16.47 20.43
CA GLU A 30 -1.11 -15.40 19.89
C GLU A 30 -0.55 -14.51 20.98
N TRP A 31 -1.36 -14.20 21.99
CA TRP A 31 -0.89 -13.47 23.17
C TRP A 31 0.14 -14.26 23.96
N GLN A 32 -0.11 -15.55 24.22
CA GLN A 32 0.84 -16.42 24.91
C GLN A 32 2.19 -16.46 24.19
N THR A 33 2.18 -16.64 22.87
CA THR A 33 3.40 -16.66 22.04
C THR A 33 4.14 -15.32 22.11
N PHE A 34 3.42 -14.22 22.01
CA PHE A 34 4.00 -12.88 22.12
C PHE A 34 4.56 -12.61 23.53
N ALA A 35 3.86 -13.04 24.58
CA ALA A 35 4.33 -12.90 25.96
C ALA A 35 5.63 -13.68 26.20
N VAL A 36 5.79 -14.85 25.59
CA VAL A 36 7.04 -15.61 25.62
C VAL A 36 8.18 -14.81 24.98
N LEU A 37 7.93 -14.20 23.81
CA LEU A 37 8.92 -13.34 23.15
C LEU A 37 9.36 -12.19 24.06
N LEU A 38 8.41 -11.48 24.65
CA LEU A 38 8.70 -10.37 25.58
C LEU A 38 9.52 -10.83 26.77
N LYS A 39 9.15 -11.96 27.38
CA LYS A 39 9.87 -12.55 28.54
C LYS A 39 11.29 -12.93 28.18
N HIS A 40 11.51 -13.57 27.02
CA HIS A 40 12.82 -14.01 26.56
C HIS A 40 13.79 -12.83 26.40
N TYR A 41 13.30 -11.72 25.82
CA TYR A 41 14.10 -10.51 25.63
C TYR A 41 14.01 -9.49 26.79
N LYS A 42 13.48 -9.91 27.94
CA LYS A 42 13.34 -9.09 29.15
C LYS A 42 12.67 -7.75 28.89
N ILE A 43 11.59 -7.78 28.11
CA ILE A 43 10.76 -6.61 27.83
C ILE A 43 9.62 -6.59 28.84
N ASP A 44 9.59 -5.57 29.69
CA ASP A 44 8.54 -5.40 30.70
C ASP A 44 7.27 -4.86 30.05
N LEU A 45 6.13 -5.46 30.43
CA LEU A 45 4.81 -5.10 29.93
C LEU A 45 4.36 -3.71 30.41
N ASP A 46 4.90 -3.22 31.51
CA ASP A 46 4.52 -1.96 32.13
C ASP A 46 5.39 -0.78 31.68
N THR A 47 6.50 -1.04 31.00
CA THR A 47 7.35 0.01 30.41
C THR A 47 6.64 0.73 29.26
N PRO A 48 6.54 2.07 29.27
CA PRO A 48 6.03 2.83 28.14
C PRO A 48 6.82 2.53 26.86
N ILE A 49 6.12 2.40 25.73
CA ILE A 49 6.77 2.01 24.45
C ILE A 49 7.84 3.02 24.02
N LYS A 50 7.68 4.30 24.38
CA LYS A 50 8.69 5.34 24.11
C LYS A 50 10.03 5.11 24.82
N ASP A 51 10.00 4.41 25.97
CA ASP A 51 11.15 4.17 26.84
C ASP A 51 11.84 2.82 26.54
N LEU A 52 11.27 2.03 25.62
CA LEU A 52 11.89 0.80 25.12
C LEU A 52 13.14 1.12 24.29
N THR A 53 14.16 0.29 24.43
CA THR A 53 15.36 0.39 23.59
C THR A 53 15.02 0.06 22.13
N LYS A 54 15.85 0.56 21.20
CA LYS A 54 15.69 0.27 19.77
C LYS A 54 15.65 -1.24 19.50
N LYS A 55 16.52 -2.01 20.15
CA LYS A 55 16.58 -3.48 20.04
C LYS A 55 15.29 -4.15 20.52
N GLN A 56 14.74 -3.71 21.65
CA GLN A 56 13.47 -4.23 22.17
C GLN A 56 12.30 -3.92 21.22
N LEU A 57 12.27 -2.74 20.64
CA LEU A 57 11.25 -2.36 19.68
C LEU A 57 11.39 -3.18 18.37
N GLU A 58 12.62 -3.43 17.92
CA GLU A 58 12.88 -4.31 16.76
C GLU A 58 12.39 -5.74 17.00
N VAL A 59 12.62 -6.30 18.20
CA VAL A 59 12.11 -7.62 18.57
C VAL A 59 10.58 -7.66 18.56
N ILE A 60 9.90 -6.66 19.11
CA ILE A 60 8.44 -6.57 19.07
C ILE A 60 7.94 -6.56 17.62
N LEU A 61 8.59 -5.81 16.74
CA LEU A 61 8.13 -5.63 15.38
C LEU A 61 8.48 -6.80 14.45
N TYR A 62 9.68 -7.36 14.58
CA TYR A 62 10.23 -8.32 13.63
C TYR A 62 10.38 -9.74 14.18
N GLY A 63 10.37 -9.91 15.52
CA GLY A 63 10.43 -11.21 16.18
C GLY A 63 11.80 -11.59 16.72
N SER A 64 11.96 -12.89 17.02
CA SER A 64 13.20 -13.43 17.57
C SER A 64 14.24 -13.69 16.48
N ASP A 65 15.50 -13.48 16.83
CA ASP A 65 16.67 -13.78 16.00
C ASP A 65 17.18 -15.21 16.20
N THR A 66 16.67 -15.91 17.22
CA THR A 66 17.00 -17.31 17.55
C THR A 66 15.72 -18.09 17.87
N PRO A 67 15.72 -19.42 17.67
CA PRO A 67 14.62 -20.28 18.10
C PRO A 67 14.45 -20.22 19.62
N ILE A 68 13.20 -20.10 20.06
CA ILE A 68 12.84 -20.06 21.49
C ILE A 68 12.07 -21.34 21.81
N ARG A 69 12.46 -22.02 22.89
CA ARG A 69 11.69 -23.15 23.42
C ARG A 69 10.62 -22.65 24.37
N TYR A 70 9.36 -22.99 24.09
CA TYR A 70 8.22 -22.54 24.89
C TYR A 70 7.06 -23.53 24.84
N THR A 71 6.14 -23.38 25.78
CA THR A 71 4.91 -24.14 25.85
C THR A 71 3.74 -23.19 25.79
N ILE A 72 2.76 -23.49 24.95
CA ILE A 72 1.48 -22.79 24.86
C ILE A 72 0.36 -23.75 25.21
N THR A 73 -0.70 -23.23 25.85
CA THR A 73 -1.86 -24.03 26.23
C THR A 73 -3.08 -23.51 25.47
N SER A 74 -3.78 -24.41 24.77
CA SER A 74 -5.04 -24.05 24.11
C SER A 74 -6.16 -23.85 25.13
N SER A 75 -7.21 -23.15 24.72
CA SER A 75 -8.44 -22.97 25.53
C SER A 75 -9.09 -24.30 25.97
N GLY A 76 -8.81 -25.40 25.26
CA GLY A 76 -9.23 -26.77 25.62
C GLY A 76 -8.28 -27.48 26.58
N GLY A 77 -7.26 -26.82 27.14
CA GLY A 77 -6.33 -27.39 28.12
C GLY A 77 -5.18 -28.21 27.52
N ASN A 78 -5.09 -28.36 26.20
CA ASN A 78 -3.99 -29.08 25.56
C ASN A 78 -2.75 -28.20 25.53
N SER A 79 -1.60 -28.75 25.97
CA SER A 79 -0.32 -28.07 25.97
C SER A 79 0.55 -28.51 24.80
N TYR A 80 1.18 -27.57 24.11
CA TYR A 80 2.05 -27.80 22.96
C TYR A 80 3.44 -27.24 23.24
N ASN A 81 4.45 -28.11 23.20
CA ASN A 81 5.84 -27.70 23.28
C ASN A 81 6.35 -27.31 21.88
N ARG A 82 6.96 -26.16 21.77
CA ARG A 82 7.53 -25.63 20.52
C ARG A 82 8.97 -25.21 20.70
N ASN A 83 9.70 -25.21 19.61
CA ASN A 83 11.07 -24.68 19.51
C ASN A 83 11.21 -24.01 18.15
N ASP A 84 10.71 -22.79 18.05
CA ASP A 84 10.57 -22.08 16.79
C ASP A 84 11.01 -20.62 16.94
N PHE A 85 11.28 -19.96 15.80
CA PHE A 85 11.36 -18.51 15.75
C PHE A 85 9.97 -17.92 16.04
N ILE A 86 9.91 -16.97 16.96
CA ILE A 86 8.67 -16.25 17.22
C ILE A 86 8.61 -15.03 16.32
N GLU A 87 7.59 -14.99 15.49
CA GLU A 87 7.34 -13.90 14.54
C GLU A 87 6.97 -12.61 15.25
N GLY A 88 7.53 -11.47 14.80
CA GLY A 88 7.13 -10.17 15.31
C GLY A 88 5.81 -9.69 14.70
N ILE A 89 5.19 -8.74 15.38
CA ILE A 89 3.83 -8.30 15.05
C ILE A 89 3.70 -7.73 13.63
N LYS A 90 4.73 -7.04 13.12
CA LYS A 90 4.72 -6.50 11.77
C LYS A 90 4.72 -7.61 10.72
N ASN A 91 5.65 -8.57 10.85
CA ASN A 91 5.75 -9.70 9.93
C ASN A 91 4.47 -10.56 9.96
N MET A 92 3.92 -10.78 11.16
CA MET A 92 2.68 -11.52 11.35
C MET A 92 1.50 -10.85 10.63
N ILE A 93 1.33 -9.53 10.77
CA ILE A 93 0.25 -8.78 10.12
C ILE A 93 0.41 -8.84 8.60
N GLU A 94 1.63 -8.61 8.08
CA GLU A 94 1.92 -8.66 6.64
C GLU A 94 1.61 -10.05 6.06
N ARG A 95 2.08 -11.12 6.69
CA ARG A 95 1.80 -12.49 6.27
C ARG A 95 0.31 -12.79 6.27
N ARG A 96 -0.39 -12.49 7.37
CA ARG A 96 -1.83 -12.75 7.50
C ARG A 96 -2.67 -11.93 6.53
N TYR A 97 -2.27 -10.70 6.21
CA TYR A 97 -2.93 -9.90 5.19
C TYR A 97 -2.88 -10.57 3.80
N VAL A 98 -1.76 -11.22 3.48
CA VAL A 98 -1.59 -11.93 2.20
C VAL A 98 -2.33 -13.27 2.19
N GLU A 99 -2.26 -14.02 3.29
CA GLU A 99 -2.81 -15.39 3.38
C GLU A 99 -4.33 -15.43 3.58
N THR A 100 -4.93 -14.40 4.16
CA THR A 100 -6.37 -14.43 4.46
C THR A 100 -7.23 -14.31 3.21
N THR A 101 -8.24 -15.17 3.12
CA THR A 101 -9.30 -15.12 2.10
C THR A 101 -10.53 -14.34 2.55
N SER A 102 -10.65 -14.05 3.85
CA SER A 102 -11.77 -13.29 4.42
C SER A 102 -11.60 -11.80 4.17
N SER A 103 -12.57 -11.16 3.53
CA SER A 103 -12.58 -9.71 3.29
C SER A 103 -12.53 -8.89 4.59
N MET A 104 -13.29 -9.32 5.61
CA MET A 104 -13.31 -8.66 6.92
C MET A 104 -11.94 -8.74 7.62
N SER A 105 -11.28 -9.91 7.60
CA SER A 105 -9.94 -10.07 8.16
C SER A 105 -8.93 -9.25 7.39
N LYS A 106 -9.07 -9.15 6.06
CA LYS A 106 -8.20 -8.37 5.21
C LYS A 106 -8.30 -6.87 5.51
N GLU A 107 -9.50 -6.35 5.69
CA GLU A 107 -9.74 -4.97 6.13
C GLU A 107 -9.13 -4.71 7.52
N TRP A 108 -9.30 -5.66 8.44
CA TRP A 108 -8.71 -5.57 9.78
C TRP A 108 -7.19 -5.45 9.71
N TYR A 109 -6.49 -6.34 9.02
CA TYR A 109 -5.03 -6.26 8.87
C TYR A 109 -4.60 -5.01 8.10
N HIS A 110 -5.33 -4.63 7.04
CA HIS A 110 -5.08 -3.39 6.29
C HIS A 110 -5.13 -2.14 7.18
N SER A 111 -5.98 -2.14 8.22
CA SER A 111 -6.10 -1.01 9.14
C SER A 111 -4.82 -0.69 9.93
N PHE A 112 -3.85 -1.61 9.97
CA PHE A 112 -2.53 -1.41 10.59
C PHE A 112 -1.48 -0.92 9.60
N MET A 113 -1.77 -0.97 8.29
CA MET A 113 -0.86 -0.56 7.23
C MET A 113 -1.03 0.93 6.92
N VAL A 114 -0.01 1.49 6.30
CA VAL A 114 0.00 2.87 5.81
C VAL A 114 0.45 2.83 4.37
N GLU A 115 -0.30 3.50 3.51
CA GLU A 115 0.16 3.70 2.13
C GLU A 115 1.44 4.52 2.14
N SER A 116 2.46 4.03 1.46
CA SER A 116 3.74 4.69 1.33
C SER A 116 4.25 4.64 -0.10
N VAL A 117 5.03 5.63 -0.47
CA VAL A 117 5.69 5.63 -1.76
C VAL A 117 6.71 4.50 -1.80
N CYS A 118 6.67 3.70 -2.84
CA CYS A 118 7.63 2.60 -3.02
C CYS A 118 9.07 3.15 -3.07
N PRO A 119 9.98 2.69 -2.20
CA PRO A 119 11.35 3.20 -2.16
C PRO A 119 12.18 2.84 -3.40
N LYS A 120 11.75 1.83 -4.16
CA LYS A 120 12.43 1.37 -5.38
C LYS A 120 12.05 2.20 -6.60
N CYS A 121 10.76 2.49 -6.80
CA CYS A 121 10.30 3.23 -7.97
C CYS A 121 9.87 4.66 -7.66
N HIS A 122 9.96 5.11 -6.41
CA HIS A 122 9.60 6.47 -5.98
C HIS A 122 8.21 6.94 -6.49
N GLY A 123 7.24 6.01 -6.54
CA GLY A 123 5.89 6.29 -7.03
C GLY A 123 5.71 6.16 -8.54
N GLN A 124 6.76 5.96 -9.32
CA GLN A 124 6.71 5.89 -10.79
C GLN A 124 6.12 4.58 -11.33
N ARG A 125 6.02 3.52 -10.49
CA ARG A 125 5.39 2.21 -10.80
C ARG A 125 6.07 1.41 -11.92
N LEU A 126 7.15 1.93 -12.51
CA LEU A 126 7.90 1.33 -13.61
C LEU A 126 9.37 1.17 -13.24
N ASN A 127 10.05 0.27 -13.93
CA ASN A 127 11.49 0.08 -13.78
C ASN A 127 12.28 1.16 -14.56
N PRO A 128 13.57 1.35 -14.28
CA PRO A 128 14.40 2.36 -14.95
C PRO A 128 14.47 2.18 -16.47
N GLU A 129 14.47 0.93 -16.96
CA GLU A 129 14.53 0.63 -18.39
C GLU A 129 13.29 1.14 -19.11
N ALA A 130 12.09 0.91 -18.56
CA ALA A 130 10.84 1.44 -19.13
C ALA A 130 10.79 2.97 -19.08
N LEU A 131 11.36 3.58 -18.03
CA LEU A 131 11.43 5.03 -17.88
C LEU A 131 12.48 5.69 -18.80
N SER A 132 13.42 4.92 -19.34
CA SER A 132 14.41 5.42 -20.29
C SER A 132 13.81 5.67 -21.68
N VAL A 133 12.66 5.04 -22.00
CA VAL A 133 11.95 5.25 -23.25
C VAL A 133 11.31 6.64 -23.26
N ARG A 134 11.66 7.44 -24.27
CA ARG A 134 11.14 8.81 -24.41
C ARG A 134 10.45 8.99 -25.77
N VAL A 135 9.36 9.75 -25.73
CA VAL A 135 8.69 10.27 -26.92
C VAL A 135 8.78 11.78 -26.86
N GLY A 136 9.45 12.41 -27.82
CA GLY A 136 9.83 13.81 -27.70
C GLY A 136 10.74 14.04 -26.48
N ASP A 137 10.34 14.96 -25.62
CA ASP A 137 11.06 15.34 -24.40
C ASP A 137 10.63 14.58 -23.14
N LYS A 138 9.61 13.70 -23.22
CA LYS A 138 9.00 13.07 -22.04
C LYS A 138 9.01 11.55 -22.06
N ASN A 139 9.21 10.94 -20.89
CA ASN A 139 8.87 9.54 -20.65
C ASN A 139 7.40 9.41 -20.25
N ILE A 140 6.93 8.17 -20.12
CA ILE A 140 5.52 7.89 -19.79
C ILE A 140 5.11 8.46 -18.43
N CYS A 141 5.98 8.44 -17.43
CA CYS A 141 5.68 8.97 -16.09
C CYS A 141 5.54 10.50 -16.12
N GLU A 142 6.49 11.18 -16.76
CA GLU A 142 6.46 12.64 -16.95
C GLU A 142 5.21 13.08 -17.74
N PHE A 143 4.79 12.28 -18.73
CA PHE A 143 3.57 12.55 -19.48
C PHE A 143 2.31 12.36 -18.65
N THR A 144 2.19 11.25 -17.91
CA THR A 144 0.99 10.98 -17.11
C THR A 144 0.81 11.91 -15.92
N GLN A 145 1.88 12.56 -15.45
CA GLN A 145 1.83 13.60 -14.42
C GLN A 145 1.28 14.94 -14.92
N LEU A 146 1.22 15.14 -16.22
CA LEU A 146 0.56 16.32 -16.77
C LEU A 146 -0.95 16.27 -16.50
N SER A 147 -1.55 17.45 -16.29
CA SER A 147 -3.00 17.53 -16.34
C SER A 147 -3.49 17.20 -17.76
N VAL A 148 -4.74 16.70 -17.87
CA VAL A 148 -5.37 16.35 -19.15
C VAL A 148 -5.24 17.48 -20.16
N GLY A 149 -5.46 18.75 -19.75
CA GLY A 149 -5.28 19.91 -20.63
C GLY A 149 -3.85 20.04 -21.12
N LYS A 150 -2.85 19.99 -20.22
CA LYS A 150 -1.43 20.07 -20.59
C LYS A 150 -0.96 18.88 -21.43
N ALA A 151 -1.48 17.68 -21.15
CA ALA A 151 -1.17 16.49 -21.93
C ALA A 151 -1.72 16.61 -23.37
N LEU A 152 -2.93 17.13 -23.54
CA LEU A 152 -3.52 17.40 -24.85
C LEU A 152 -2.70 18.44 -25.63
N ASP A 153 -2.33 19.55 -24.98
CA ASP A 153 -1.49 20.58 -25.60
C ASP A 153 -0.12 20.04 -26.02
N TRP A 154 0.50 19.21 -25.16
CA TRP A 154 1.78 18.59 -25.48
C TRP A 154 1.68 17.65 -26.70
N ILE A 155 0.62 16.78 -26.76
CA ILE A 155 0.40 15.89 -27.91
C ILE A 155 0.13 16.68 -29.21
N ASN A 156 -0.58 17.79 -29.13
CA ASN A 156 -0.87 18.63 -30.30
C ASN A 156 0.39 19.31 -30.85
N ASN A 157 1.35 19.60 -29.98
CA ASN A 157 2.63 20.22 -30.36
C ASN A 157 3.77 19.22 -30.56
N LEU A 158 3.50 17.91 -30.41
CA LEU A 158 4.53 16.87 -30.54
C LEU A 158 5.05 16.80 -31.98
N LYS A 159 6.34 16.97 -32.11
CA LYS A 159 7.05 16.87 -33.41
C LYS A 159 7.74 15.50 -33.47
N LEU A 160 7.38 14.71 -34.47
CA LEU A 160 7.98 13.42 -34.76
C LEU A 160 8.55 13.47 -36.17
N ASP A 161 9.53 12.61 -36.47
CA ASP A 161 10.00 12.40 -37.83
C ASP A 161 8.90 11.73 -38.68
N VAL A 162 9.08 11.69 -40.02
CA VAL A 162 8.07 11.22 -40.98
C VAL A 162 7.69 9.76 -40.73
N GLU A 163 8.67 8.92 -40.40
CA GLU A 163 8.45 7.48 -40.17
C GLU A 163 7.66 7.27 -38.86
N LYS A 164 8.09 7.88 -37.76
CA LYS A 164 7.39 7.80 -36.46
C LYS A 164 6.00 8.42 -36.52
N THR A 165 5.80 9.48 -37.31
CA THR A 165 4.48 10.08 -37.52
C THR A 165 3.50 9.08 -38.11
N LYS A 166 3.92 8.33 -39.18
CA LYS A 166 3.08 7.30 -39.78
C LYS A 166 2.73 6.17 -38.82
N ILE A 167 3.71 5.72 -38.02
CA ILE A 167 3.50 4.64 -37.05
C ILE A 167 2.53 5.09 -35.96
N ALA A 168 2.67 6.33 -35.48
CA ALA A 168 1.92 6.86 -34.33
C ALA A 168 0.56 7.48 -34.71
N GLU A 169 0.24 7.67 -35.97
CA GLU A 169 -0.92 8.45 -36.42
C GLU A 169 -2.24 8.02 -35.79
N LEU A 170 -2.57 6.73 -35.85
CA LEU A 170 -3.81 6.18 -35.33
C LEU A 170 -3.83 6.24 -33.80
N VAL A 171 -2.69 5.94 -33.15
CA VAL A 171 -2.56 5.96 -31.69
C VAL A 171 -2.71 7.39 -31.18
N LEU A 172 -2.03 8.35 -31.79
CA LEU A 172 -2.12 9.77 -31.40
C LEU A 172 -3.52 10.34 -31.63
N LYS A 173 -4.20 9.94 -32.70
CA LYS A 173 -5.59 10.32 -32.94
C LYS A 173 -6.49 9.85 -31.80
N GLU A 174 -6.37 8.59 -31.41
CA GLU A 174 -7.18 8.01 -30.32
C GLU A 174 -6.87 8.68 -28.97
N ILE A 175 -5.59 8.92 -28.65
CA ILE A 175 -5.22 9.61 -27.43
C ILE A 175 -5.77 11.03 -27.39
N ARG A 176 -5.68 11.78 -28.50
CA ARG A 176 -6.27 13.14 -28.60
C ARG A 176 -7.77 13.10 -28.34
N ASN A 177 -8.48 12.18 -28.96
CA ASN A 177 -9.93 12.04 -28.80
C ASN A 177 -10.27 11.80 -27.33
N ARG A 178 -9.60 10.87 -26.66
CA ARG A 178 -9.86 10.54 -25.25
C ARG A 178 -9.54 11.70 -24.31
N LEU A 179 -8.42 12.38 -24.53
CA LEU A 179 -8.05 13.55 -23.71
C LEU A 179 -9.02 14.73 -23.94
N SER A 180 -9.42 14.98 -25.20
CA SER A 180 -10.44 16.00 -25.51
C SER A 180 -11.76 15.68 -24.81
N PHE A 181 -12.18 14.43 -24.83
CA PHE A 181 -13.39 14.01 -24.10
C PHE A 181 -13.33 14.29 -22.59
N LEU A 182 -12.17 13.97 -21.95
CA LEU A 182 -11.99 14.29 -20.55
C LEU A 182 -12.03 15.81 -20.29
N LYS A 183 -11.49 16.60 -21.21
CA LYS A 183 -11.56 18.06 -21.17
C LYS A 183 -13.01 18.56 -21.30
N ASP A 184 -13.77 18.01 -22.26
CA ASP A 184 -15.15 18.43 -22.54
C ASP A 184 -16.11 18.16 -21.36
N VAL A 185 -15.83 17.10 -20.58
CA VAL A 185 -16.58 16.84 -19.33
C VAL A 185 -16.05 17.63 -18.12
N GLY A 186 -15.14 18.58 -18.33
CA GLY A 186 -14.61 19.48 -17.31
C GLY A 186 -13.59 18.84 -16.37
N LEU A 187 -12.82 17.84 -16.84
CA LEU A 187 -11.79 17.16 -16.08
C LEU A 187 -10.36 17.51 -16.55
N GLU A 188 -10.18 18.65 -17.18
CA GLU A 188 -8.89 19.10 -17.73
C GLU A 188 -7.79 19.31 -16.67
N TYR A 189 -8.18 19.51 -15.42
CA TYR A 189 -7.26 19.72 -14.30
C TYR A 189 -6.71 18.42 -13.71
N LEU A 190 -7.34 17.26 -13.96
CA LEU A 190 -6.88 15.96 -13.45
C LEU A 190 -5.63 15.48 -14.19
N SER A 191 -4.72 14.82 -13.46
CA SER A 191 -3.61 14.09 -14.06
C SER A 191 -3.97 12.61 -14.26
N LEU A 192 -3.35 11.97 -15.27
CA LEU A 192 -3.61 10.57 -15.59
C LEU A 192 -3.02 9.59 -14.58
N ASP A 193 -2.04 10.01 -13.79
CA ASP A 193 -1.39 9.23 -12.74
C ASP A 193 -2.17 9.26 -11.41
N ARG A 194 -3.24 10.06 -11.32
CA ARG A 194 -4.04 10.19 -10.10
C ARG A 194 -4.67 8.86 -9.70
N LEU A 195 -4.56 8.54 -8.42
CA LEU A 195 -5.15 7.31 -7.86
C LEU A 195 -6.66 7.35 -7.92
N ALA A 196 -7.28 6.27 -8.42
CA ALA A 196 -8.75 6.18 -8.54
C ALA A 196 -9.48 6.38 -7.21
N GLY A 197 -8.89 5.92 -6.09
CA GLY A 197 -9.46 6.09 -4.75
C GLY A 197 -9.47 7.54 -4.24
N THR A 198 -8.76 8.46 -4.90
CA THR A 198 -8.74 9.89 -4.55
C THR A 198 -9.73 10.73 -5.36
N LEU A 199 -10.45 10.11 -6.31
CA LEU A 199 -11.45 10.79 -7.12
C LEU A 199 -12.71 11.05 -6.30
N SER A 200 -13.29 12.23 -6.45
CA SER A 200 -14.62 12.50 -5.94
C SER A 200 -15.70 11.71 -6.72
N GLY A 201 -16.86 11.50 -6.12
CA GLY A 201 -17.96 10.82 -6.81
C GLY A 201 -18.34 11.45 -8.14
N GLY A 202 -18.35 12.79 -8.22
CA GLY A 202 -18.62 13.52 -9.45
C GLY A 202 -17.53 13.37 -10.52
N GLU A 203 -16.24 13.30 -10.13
CA GLU A 203 -15.13 13.04 -11.05
C GLU A 203 -15.23 11.61 -11.62
N ALA A 204 -15.45 10.61 -10.76
CA ALA A 204 -15.61 9.22 -11.17
C ALA A 204 -16.80 9.04 -12.14
N GLN A 205 -17.91 9.71 -11.88
CA GLN A 205 -19.09 9.68 -12.76
C GLN A 205 -18.80 10.31 -14.12
N ARG A 206 -18.13 11.46 -14.16
CA ARG A 206 -17.75 12.12 -15.43
C ARG A 206 -16.75 11.29 -16.25
N ILE A 207 -15.79 10.62 -15.60
CA ILE A 207 -14.87 9.67 -16.26
C ILE A 207 -15.66 8.51 -16.90
N ARG A 208 -16.64 7.94 -16.19
CA ARG A 208 -17.50 6.88 -16.75
C ARG A 208 -18.28 7.36 -17.96
N LEU A 209 -18.85 8.55 -17.92
CA LEU A 209 -19.56 9.14 -19.07
C LEU A 209 -18.62 9.33 -20.27
N ALA A 210 -17.43 9.88 -20.06
CA ALA A 210 -16.42 10.04 -21.09
C ALA A 210 -16.02 8.69 -21.73
N THR A 211 -15.90 7.64 -20.93
CA THR A 211 -15.56 6.29 -21.42
C THR A 211 -16.70 5.69 -22.26
N GLN A 212 -17.95 5.84 -21.83
CA GLN A 212 -19.13 5.31 -22.55
C GLN A 212 -19.38 5.99 -23.90
N ILE A 213 -19.21 7.31 -23.96
CA ILE A 213 -19.41 8.09 -25.19
C ILE A 213 -18.21 7.86 -26.15
N GLY A 214 -16.97 7.86 -25.61
CA GLY A 214 -15.76 7.62 -26.42
C GLY A 214 -15.74 6.23 -27.08
N SER A 215 -16.28 5.20 -26.41
CA SER A 215 -16.34 3.85 -27.00
C SER A 215 -17.36 3.70 -28.11
N ARG A 216 -18.41 4.54 -28.16
CA ARG A 216 -19.42 4.53 -29.22
C ARG A 216 -18.95 5.20 -30.51
N LEU A 217 -17.98 6.11 -30.42
CA LEU A 217 -17.45 6.84 -31.59
C LEU A 217 -16.29 6.09 -32.29
N SER A 218 -15.67 5.13 -31.65
CA SER A 218 -14.60 4.31 -32.24
C SER A 218 -15.09 3.00 -32.87
N GLY A 219 -16.39 2.75 -32.91
CA GLY A 219 -17.03 1.51 -33.35
C GLY A 219 -17.89 1.65 -34.62
N VAL A 220 -17.55 2.55 -35.56
CA VAL A 220 -18.13 2.61 -36.91
C VAL A 220 -17.05 2.40 -37.93
#